data_4499446a12c9ccfe58e173484ae3238c
#
_entry.id   4499446a12c9ccfe58e173484ae3238c
#
_cell.length_a   1.000
_cell.length_b   1.000
_cell.length_c   1.000
_cell.angle_alpha   90.00
_cell.angle_beta   90.00
_cell.angle_gamma   90.00
#
_symmetry.space_group_name_H-M   'P 1'
#
loop_
_entity.id
_entity.type
_entity.pdbx_description
1 polymer ?
#
loop_
_entity_poly.entity_id
_entity_poly.type
_entity_poly.pdbx_seq_one_letter_code
_entity_poly.pdbx_strand_id
1 'polypeptide(L)'
;MCAKFNLKICGIDEAGRGALAGPMAVAACVLKREIAGLNDSKKLTAKRREELFKEIAGNSEFLIAYFSNKQIDNLGLSECLRRALRLFKAHFAGCELLYDGNANYGTGIKTMIKADGKVAQVSAASILAKVSRDALMRAWDGIYGGYGFAAHKGYGTKTHLGAIAACGYCEIHRKSFALKARQNSLFY
;
A
#
# COMPACT_ATOMS: atom_id res chain seq x y z
N MET A 1 -9.59 -40.76 7.00
CA MET A 1 -10.11 -39.59 6.27
C MET A 1 -9.39 -38.36 6.82
N CYS A 2 -8.39 -37.83 6.11
CA CYS A 2 -7.75 -36.55 6.47
C CYS A 2 -8.74 -35.43 6.17
N ALA A 3 -9.23 -34.73 7.20
CA ALA A 3 -9.98 -33.50 7.02
C ALA A 3 -9.07 -32.51 6.27
N LYS A 4 -9.43 -32.16 5.04
CA LYS A 4 -8.82 -31.02 4.34
C LYS A 4 -9.17 -29.78 5.15
N PHE A 5 -8.28 -29.36 6.03
CA PHE A 5 -8.35 -28.03 6.64
C PHE A 5 -8.31 -27.01 5.51
N ASN A 6 -9.45 -26.43 5.20
CA ASN A 6 -9.52 -25.33 4.24
C ASN A 6 -8.86 -24.11 4.94
N LEU A 7 -7.55 -23.95 4.74
CA LEU A 7 -6.79 -22.86 5.31
C LEU A 7 -7.40 -21.53 4.82
N LYS A 8 -7.71 -20.63 5.77
CA LYS A 8 -8.18 -19.29 5.43
C LYS A 8 -7.10 -18.55 4.67
N ILE A 9 -7.47 -17.88 3.59
CA ILE A 9 -6.54 -17.05 2.81
C ILE A 9 -6.40 -15.69 3.50
N CYS A 10 -5.16 -15.28 3.72
CA CYS A 10 -4.79 -13.92 4.11
C CYS A 10 -4.20 -13.21 2.89
N GLY A 11 -4.95 -12.28 2.30
CA GLY A 11 -4.49 -11.45 1.17
C GLY A 11 -3.67 -10.28 1.66
N ILE A 12 -2.60 -9.94 0.91
CA ILE A 12 -1.68 -8.85 1.23
C ILE A 12 -1.45 -7.98 0.00
N ASP A 13 -1.50 -6.65 0.18
CA ASP A 13 -1.17 -5.66 -0.86
C ASP A 13 -0.63 -4.37 -0.23
N GLU A 14 -0.02 -3.49 -1.06
CA GLU A 14 0.52 -2.21 -0.61
C GLU A 14 0.02 -1.01 -1.40
N ALA A 15 0.04 0.15 -0.75
CA ALA A 15 -0.19 1.46 -1.37
C ALA A 15 0.97 2.42 -1.09
N GLY A 16 1.30 3.24 -2.08
CA GLY A 16 2.33 4.28 -1.92
C GLY A 16 3.76 3.81 -2.16
N ARG A 17 3.99 2.64 -2.75
CA ARG A 17 5.34 2.12 -3.06
C ARG A 17 6.16 3.10 -3.91
N GLY A 18 5.61 3.61 -5.02
CA GLY A 18 6.30 4.52 -5.94
C GLY A 18 6.05 6.01 -5.69
N ALA A 19 5.51 6.41 -4.54
CA ALA A 19 5.26 7.80 -4.22
C ALA A 19 6.57 8.53 -3.83
N LEU A 20 6.73 9.79 -4.23
CA LEU A 20 7.87 10.65 -3.87
C LEU A 20 7.76 11.21 -2.45
N ALA A 21 6.56 11.22 -1.88
CA ALA A 21 6.31 11.72 -0.52
C ALA A 21 5.31 10.82 0.22
N GLY A 22 5.42 10.83 1.54
CA GLY A 22 4.54 10.11 2.43
C GLY A 22 4.94 8.64 2.65
N PRO A 23 4.19 7.92 3.49
CA PRO A 23 4.50 6.55 3.87
C PRO A 23 4.13 5.56 2.77
N MET A 24 4.64 4.36 2.89
CA MET A 24 4.08 3.16 2.28
C MET A 24 3.17 2.47 3.30
N ALA A 25 1.95 2.13 2.91
CA ALA A 25 1.03 1.33 3.70
C ALA A 25 0.98 -0.08 3.10
N VAL A 26 1.17 -1.10 3.92
CA VAL A 26 1.02 -2.52 3.54
C VAL A 26 -0.09 -3.10 4.40
N ALA A 27 -1.09 -3.73 3.79
CA ALA A 27 -2.21 -4.31 4.52
C ALA A 27 -2.28 -5.82 4.30
N ALA A 28 -2.71 -6.54 5.34
CA ALA A 28 -3.07 -7.95 5.31
C ALA A 28 -4.52 -8.10 5.75
N CYS A 29 -5.29 -8.97 5.09
CA CYS A 29 -6.72 -9.12 5.33
C CYS A 29 -7.18 -10.57 5.20
N VAL A 30 -7.94 -11.03 6.21
CA VAL A 30 -8.68 -12.29 6.21
C VAL A 30 -10.17 -11.96 6.28
N LEU A 31 -10.92 -12.22 5.24
CA LEU A 31 -12.37 -11.98 5.21
C LEU A 31 -13.10 -13.03 6.05
N LYS A 32 -14.07 -12.58 6.87
CA LYS A 32 -14.97 -13.45 7.66
C LYS A 32 -16.17 -13.91 6.84
N ARG A 33 -16.53 -13.17 5.80
CA ARG A 33 -17.60 -13.48 4.84
C ARG A 33 -17.27 -12.91 3.46
N GLU A 34 -18.00 -13.32 2.46
CA GLU A 34 -17.92 -12.69 1.14
C GLU A 34 -18.41 -11.23 1.18
N ILE A 35 -17.74 -10.37 0.44
CA ILE A 35 -18.09 -8.96 0.26
C ILE A 35 -18.25 -8.70 -1.23
N ALA A 36 -19.43 -8.26 -1.64
CA ALA A 36 -19.73 -8.01 -3.04
C ALA A 36 -19.02 -6.75 -3.57
N GLY A 37 -18.60 -6.80 -4.83
CA GLY A 37 -18.01 -5.64 -5.52
C GLY A 37 -16.54 -5.38 -5.20
N LEU A 38 -15.86 -6.32 -4.54
CA LEU A 38 -14.40 -6.31 -4.43
C LEU A 38 -13.79 -6.48 -5.82
N ASN A 39 -12.88 -5.59 -6.18
CA ASN A 39 -12.13 -5.60 -7.44
C ASN A 39 -10.83 -4.81 -7.25
N ASP A 40 -9.98 -4.77 -8.28
CA ASP A 40 -8.81 -3.90 -8.34
C ASP A 40 -9.16 -2.48 -7.85
N SER A 41 -8.54 -2.06 -6.76
CA SER A 41 -8.85 -0.79 -6.09
C SER A 41 -8.70 0.44 -7.00
N LYS A 42 -7.89 0.33 -8.07
CA LYS A 42 -7.67 1.41 -9.04
C LYS A 42 -8.84 1.59 -10.01
N LYS A 43 -9.66 0.53 -10.21
CA LYS A 43 -10.86 0.57 -11.05
C LYS A 43 -12.08 1.12 -10.33
N LEU A 44 -12.03 1.21 -9.01
CA LEU A 44 -13.12 1.73 -8.17
C LEU A 44 -13.03 3.25 -8.03
N THR A 45 -14.19 3.93 -7.91
CA THR A 45 -14.23 5.34 -7.52
C THR A 45 -13.75 5.53 -6.08
N ALA A 46 -13.30 6.74 -5.71
CA ALA A 46 -12.87 7.04 -4.34
C ALA A 46 -14.00 6.78 -3.33
N LYS A 47 -15.23 7.20 -3.65
CA LYS A 47 -16.42 6.98 -2.82
C LYS A 47 -16.66 5.49 -2.61
N ARG A 48 -16.65 4.68 -3.70
CA ARG A 48 -16.87 3.23 -3.57
C ARG A 48 -15.78 2.53 -2.76
N ARG A 49 -14.52 2.96 -2.87
CA ARG A 49 -13.44 2.45 -2.01
C ARG A 49 -13.67 2.75 -0.53
N GLU A 50 -14.14 3.95 -0.20
CA GLU A 50 -14.43 4.35 1.19
C GLU A 50 -15.61 3.59 1.78
N GLU A 51 -16.65 3.31 0.98
CA GLU A 51 -17.78 2.45 1.38
C GLU A 51 -17.29 1.02 1.67
N LEU A 52 -16.55 0.43 0.72
CA LEU A 52 -15.99 -0.92 0.88
C LEU A 52 -15.00 -1.01 2.03
N PHE A 53 -14.20 0.02 2.28
CA PHE A 53 -13.30 0.06 3.43
C PHE A 53 -14.05 -0.18 4.75
N LYS A 54 -15.18 0.51 4.94
CA LYS A 54 -16.02 0.34 6.16
C LYS A 54 -16.59 -1.07 6.25
N GLU A 55 -17.07 -1.60 5.12
CA GLU A 55 -17.61 -2.96 5.07
C GLU A 55 -16.53 -4.02 5.36
N ILE A 56 -15.34 -3.88 4.75
CA ILE A 56 -14.20 -4.76 4.98
C ILE A 56 -13.77 -4.69 6.45
N ALA A 57 -13.61 -3.49 7.02
CA ALA A 57 -13.19 -3.31 8.40
C ALA A 57 -14.13 -3.97 9.41
N GLY A 58 -15.44 -3.94 9.18
CA GLY A 58 -16.43 -4.61 10.03
C GLY A 58 -16.53 -6.13 9.84
N ASN A 59 -16.04 -6.68 8.72
CA ASN A 59 -16.23 -8.07 8.33
C ASN A 59 -14.94 -8.82 8.03
N SER A 60 -13.81 -8.36 8.55
CA SER A 60 -12.52 -9.01 8.38
C SER A 60 -11.69 -8.96 9.66
N GLU A 61 -10.63 -9.74 9.68
CA GLU A 61 -9.46 -9.53 10.51
C GLU A 61 -8.37 -8.95 9.63
N PHE A 62 -7.81 -7.80 10.02
CA PHE A 62 -6.81 -7.13 9.20
C PHE A 62 -5.75 -6.43 10.04
N LEU A 63 -4.60 -6.20 9.42
CA LEU A 63 -3.51 -5.43 9.98
C LEU A 63 -2.93 -4.51 8.89
N ILE A 64 -2.62 -3.26 9.26
CA ILE A 64 -1.97 -2.31 8.36
C ILE A 64 -0.65 -1.85 8.97
N ALA A 65 0.44 -2.09 8.26
CA ALA A 65 1.77 -1.62 8.63
C ALA A 65 2.14 -0.39 7.79
N TYR A 66 2.61 0.67 8.46
CA TYR A 66 3.10 1.87 7.80
C TYR A 66 4.61 1.97 7.91
N PHE A 67 5.25 2.33 6.81
CA PHE A 67 6.66 2.68 6.77
C PHE A 67 6.80 4.13 6.35
N SER A 68 7.35 4.95 7.24
CA SER A 68 7.58 6.37 6.99
C SER A 68 8.58 6.58 5.83
N ASN A 69 8.59 7.79 5.27
CA ASN A 69 9.62 8.18 4.31
C ASN A 69 11.04 7.98 4.86
N LYS A 70 11.29 8.31 6.12
CA LYS A 70 12.61 8.11 6.77
C LYS A 70 12.99 6.62 6.84
N GLN A 71 12.03 5.74 7.17
CA GLN A 71 12.28 4.29 7.17
C GLN A 71 12.56 3.76 5.76
N ILE A 72 11.83 4.26 4.76
CA ILE A 72 12.03 3.87 3.35
C ILE A 72 13.40 4.35 2.87
N ASP A 73 13.81 5.57 3.20
CA ASP A 73 15.11 6.12 2.82
C ASP A 73 16.27 5.35 3.46
N ASN A 74 16.12 4.97 4.73
CA ASN A 74 17.18 4.28 5.48
C ASN A 74 17.29 2.78 5.17
N LEU A 75 16.14 2.10 4.98
CA LEU A 75 16.08 0.64 4.85
C LEU A 75 15.93 0.17 3.40
N GLY A 76 15.38 1.02 2.55
CA GLY A 76 14.91 0.67 1.22
C GLY A 76 13.56 -0.05 1.22
N LEU A 77 12.87 -0.01 0.08
CA LEU A 77 11.53 -0.60 -0.09
C LEU A 77 11.49 -2.10 0.18
N SER A 78 12.50 -2.82 -0.31
CA SER A 78 12.54 -4.29 -0.19
C SER A 78 12.60 -4.74 1.27
N GLU A 79 13.39 -4.05 2.10
CA GLU A 79 13.48 -4.36 3.52
C GLU A 79 12.19 -3.98 4.26
N CYS A 80 11.59 -2.84 3.94
CA CYS A 80 10.30 -2.46 4.50
C CYS A 80 9.22 -3.50 4.19
N LEU A 81 9.13 -3.96 2.93
CA LEU A 81 8.19 -5.02 2.52
C LEU A 81 8.50 -6.34 3.21
N ARG A 82 9.78 -6.73 3.31
CA ARG A 82 10.19 -7.94 4.03
C ARG A 82 9.73 -7.92 5.49
N ARG A 83 9.88 -6.78 6.17
CA ARG A 83 9.41 -6.60 7.57
C ARG A 83 7.90 -6.71 7.69
N ALA A 84 7.14 -6.05 6.79
CA ALA A 84 5.69 -6.18 6.76
C ALA A 84 5.24 -7.63 6.57
N LEU A 85 5.81 -8.32 5.58
CA LEU A 85 5.46 -9.70 5.27
C LEU A 85 5.79 -10.66 6.42
N ARG A 86 6.92 -10.46 7.11
CA ARG A 86 7.27 -11.25 8.32
C ARG A 86 6.31 -10.99 9.47
N LEU A 87 5.95 -9.72 9.70
CA LEU A 87 4.95 -9.35 10.71
C LEU A 87 3.62 -10.06 10.44
N PHE A 88 3.13 -9.99 9.21
CA PHE A 88 1.87 -10.63 8.83
C PHE A 88 1.93 -12.15 8.91
N LYS A 89 3.05 -12.76 8.53
CA LYS A 89 3.26 -14.21 8.67
C LYS A 89 3.19 -14.67 10.12
N ALA A 90 3.71 -13.87 11.04
CA ALA A 90 3.62 -14.16 12.47
C ALA A 90 2.21 -13.95 13.01
N HIS A 91 1.54 -12.86 12.63
CA HIS A 91 0.20 -12.53 13.12
C HIS A 91 -0.88 -13.48 12.58
N PHE A 92 -0.82 -13.85 11.32
CA PHE A 92 -1.78 -14.74 10.65
C PHE A 92 -1.23 -16.17 10.47
N ALA A 93 -0.56 -16.71 11.49
CA ALA A 93 0.16 -17.99 11.42
C ALA A 93 -0.69 -19.19 10.99
N GLY A 94 -2.01 -19.15 11.18
CA GLY A 94 -2.95 -20.20 10.76
C GLY A 94 -3.54 -20.03 9.37
N CYS A 95 -3.06 -19.06 8.57
CA CYS A 95 -3.60 -18.74 7.26
C CYS A 95 -2.60 -19.06 6.12
N GLU A 96 -3.14 -19.27 4.93
CA GLU A 96 -2.35 -19.25 3.70
C GLU A 96 -2.19 -17.79 3.25
N LEU A 97 -0.96 -17.24 3.31
CA LEU A 97 -0.69 -15.87 2.95
C LEU A 97 -0.41 -15.75 1.45
N LEU A 98 -1.06 -14.78 0.81
CA LEU A 98 -0.90 -14.44 -0.61
C LEU A 98 -0.64 -12.95 -0.77
N TYR A 99 0.52 -12.60 -1.33
CA TYR A 99 0.93 -11.22 -1.57
C TYR A 99 0.79 -10.84 -3.04
N ASP A 100 0.20 -9.66 -3.33
CA ASP A 100 0.19 -9.09 -4.68
C ASP A 100 1.58 -8.57 -5.05
N GLY A 101 2.31 -9.32 -5.83
CA GLY A 101 3.66 -8.95 -6.22
C GLY A 101 4.40 -10.08 -6.93
N ASN A 102 5.60 -9.75 -7.39
CA ASN A 102 6.49 -10.69 -8.09
C ASN A 102 7.65 -11.21 -7.20
N ALA A 103 7.77 -10.74 -5.98
CA ALA A 103 8.86 -11.10 -5.07
C ALA A 103 8.37 -11.25 -3.63
N ASN A 104 8.78 -12.31 -2.96
CA ASN A 104 8.41 -12.57 -1.56
C ASN A 104 9.47 -12.11 -0.54
N TYR A 105 10.52 -11.48 -1.01
CA TYR A 105 11.61 -10.92 -0.19
C TYR A 105 12.23 -11.92 0.80
N GLY A 106 12.29 -13.22 0.42
CA GLY A 106 12.83 -14.28 1.26
C GLY A 106 11.95 -14.71 2.44
N THR A 107 10.64 -14.37 2.43
CA THR A 107 9.70 -14.73 3.51
C THR A 107 9.03 -16.09 3.30
N GLY A 108 9.09 -16.64 2.09
CA GLY A 108 8.38 -17.86 1.70
C GLY A 108 6.87 -17.69 1.51
N ILE A 109 6.34 -16.45 1.59
CA ILE A 109 4.94 -16.17 1.29
C ILE A 109 4.67 -16.34 -0.21
N LYS A 110 3.53 -16.93 -0.56
CA LYS A 110 3.11 -17.06 -1.96
C LYS A 110 2.88 -15.69 -2.58
N THR A 111 3.26 -15.52 -3.83
CA THR A 111 3.05 -14.28 -4.59
C THR A 111 2.24 -14.54 -5.85
N MET A 112 1.44 -13.56 -6.25
CA MET A 112 0.70 -13.57 -7.51
C MET A 112 0.63 -12.16 -8.07
N ILE A 113 1.02 -11.98 -9.32
CA ILE A 113 0.95 -10.69 -10.01
C ILE A 113 -0.52 -10.37 -10.32
N LYS A 114 -0.96 -9.16 -9.98
CA LYS A 114 -2.34 -8.66 -10.14
C LYS A 114 -3.35 -9.56 -9.41
N ALA A 115 -3.02 -9.97 -8.19
CA ALA A 115 -3.89 -10.77 -7.35
C ALA A 115 -5.07 -9.95 -6.81
N ASP A 116 -4.92 -8.63 -6.72
CA ASP A 116 -5.95 -7.67 -6.31
C ASP A 116 -7.21 -7.71 -7.19
N GLY A 117 -7.08 -8.08 -8.45
CA GLY A 117 -8.22 -8.29 -9.36
C GLY A 117 -8.75 -9.72 -9.44
N LYS A 118 -8.18 -10.68 -8.69
CA LYS A 118 -8.48 -12.11 -8.81
C LYS A 118 -8.87 -12.79 -7.49
N VAL A 119 -8.36 -12.28 -6.37
CA VAL A 119 -8.51 -12.88 -5.04
C VAL A 119 -9.12 -11.85 -4.09
N ALA A 120 -10.33 -12.12 -3.61
CA ALA A 120 -11.11 -11.19 -2.80
C ALA A 120 -10.36 -10.64 -1.57
N GLN A 121 -9.59 -11.49 -0.88
CA GLN A 121 -8.79 -11.09 0.28
C GLN A 121 -7.68 -10.11 -0.09
N VAL A 122 -7.05 -10.29 -1.26
CA VAL A 122 -6.02 -9.37 -1.77
C VAL A 122 -6.65 -8.05 -2.23
N SER A 123 -7.80 -8.11 -2.91
CA SER A 123 -8.60 -6.93 -3.24
C SER A 123 -8.98 -6.12 -1.98
N ALA A 124 -9.41 -6.81 -0.92
CA ALA A 124 -9.72 -6.18 0.36
C ALA A 124 -8.48 -5.51 0.99
N ALA A 125 -7.33 -6.19 0.99
CA ALA A 125 -6.06 -5.64 1.46
C ALA A 125 -5.64 -4.40 0.65
N SER A 126 -5.78 -4.43 -0.68
CA SER A 126 -5.52 -3.29 -1.57
C SER A 126 -6.37 -2.07 -1.20
N ILE A 127 -7.68 -2.26 -0.98
CA ILE A 127 -8.60 -1.19 -0.56
C ILE A 127 -8.19 -0.65 0.83
N LEU A 128 -7.89 -1.52 1.79
CA LEU A 128 -7.44 -1.12 3.13
C LEU A 128 -6.17 -0.27 3.08
N ALA A 129 -5.15 -0.73 2.37
CA ALA A 129 -3.90 0.00 2.21
C ALA A 129 -4.10 1.35 1.50
N LYS A 130 -4.90 1.35 0.41
CA LYS A 130 -5.13 2.53 -0.41
C LYS A 130 -5.92 3.60 0.33
N VAL A 131 -7.06 3.25 0.92
CA VAL A 131 -7.95 4.23 1.59
C VAL A 131 -7.28 4.84 2.81
N SER A 132 -6.64 4.02 3.65
CA SER A 132 -5.97 4.52 4.85
C SER A 132 -4.77 5.41 4.53
N ARG A 133 -3.96 5.05 3.52
CA ARG A 133 -2.87 5.91 3.07
C ARG A 133 -3.35 7.22 2.45
N ASP A 134 -4.37 7.16 1.59
CA ASP A 134 -4.93 8.36 0.95
C ASP A 134 -5.56 9.31 1.97
N ALA A 135 -6.19 8.79 3.02
CA ALA A 135 -6.71 9.59 4.12
C ALA A 135 -5.58 10.35 4.86
N LEU A 136 -4.47 9.66 5.15
CA LEU A 136 -3.31 10.28 5.77
C LEU A 136 -2.70 11.39 4.89
N MET A 137 -2.59 11.14 3.57
CA MET A 137 -2.06 12.15 2.65
C MET A 137 -2.99 13.36 2.50
N ARG A 138 -4.32 13.17 2.61
CA ARG A 138 -5.28 14.28 2.66
C ARG A 138 -5.12 15.12 3.94
N ALA A 139 -4.95 14.46 5.08
CA ALA A 139 -4.73 15.14 6.35
C ALA A 139 -3.41 15.95 6.34
N TRP A 140 -2.37 15.41 5.75
CA TRP A 140 -1.08 16.09 5.65
C TRP A 140 -1.06 17.24 4.64
N ASP A 141 -1.99 17.30 3.70
CA ASP A 141 -2.13 18.43 2.78
C ASP A 141 -2.35 19.76 3.51
N GLY A 142 -3.12 19.73 4.59
CA GLY A 142 -3.32 20.91 5.45
C GLY A 142 -2.08 21.32 6.27
N ILE A 143 -1.20 20.35 6.56
CA ILE A 143 0.04 20.61 7.33
C ILE A 143 1.16 21.10 6.40
N TYR A 144 1.28 20.47 5.24
CA TYR A 144 2.30 20.78 4.23
C TYR A 144 1.65 21.49 3.02
N GLY A 145 1.15 22.70 3.24
CA GLY A 145 0.52 23.50 2.19
C GLY A 145 1.42 23.75 0.98
N GLY A 146 0.81 23.99 -0.18
CA GLY A 146 1.51 24.30 -1.42
C GLY A 146 1.96 23.09 -2.27
N TYR A 147 1.95 21.86 -1.71
CA TYR A 147 2.32 20.67 -2.49
C TYR A 147 1.14 19.99 -3.19
N GLY A 148 -0.09 20.10 -2.67
CA GLY A 148 -1.28 19.47 -3.24
C GLY A 148 -1.38 17.97 -2.98
N PHE A 149 -0.92 17.50 -1.83
CA PHE A 149 -0.95 16.08 -1.45
C PHE A 149 -2.35 15.48 -1.42
N ALA A 150 -3.38 16.27 -1.17
CA ALA A 150 -4.77 15.83 -1.24
C ALA A 150 -5.18 15.36 -2.63
N ALA A 151 -4.59 15.91 -3.70
CA ALA A 151 -4.88 15.51 -5.07
C ALA A 151 -4.07 14.28 -5.48
N HIS A 152 -2.75 14.37 -5.51
CA HIS A 152 -1.86 13.35 -6.08
C HIS A 152 -1.28 12.36 -5.06
N LYS A 153 -1.60 12.49 -3.76
CA LYS A 153 -1.18 11.56 -2.70
C LYS A 153 0.33 11.32 -2.61
N GLY A 154 1.14 12.31 -3.02
CA GLY A 154 2.60 12.24 -3.02
C GLY A 154 3.22 11.51 -4.22
N TYR A 155 2.43 11.08 -5.20
CA TYR A 155 2.96 10.51 -6.44
C TYR A 155 3.56 11.60 -7.34
N GLY A 156 4.55 11.23 -8.17
CA GLY A 156 5.32 12.14 -9.02
C GLY A 156 4.55 12.65 -10.24
N THR A 157 3.43 13.32 -10.02
CA THR A 157 2.68 14.03 -11.08
C THR A 157 3.38 15.34 -11.45
N LYS A 158 3.04 15.91 -12.62
CA LYS A 158 3.56 17.23 -13.03
C LYS A 158 3.32 18.31 -11.97
N THR A 159 2.13 18.30 -11.34
CA THR A 159 1.79 19.24 -10.26
C THR A 159 2.71 19.06 -9.04
N HIS A 160 2.98 17.82 -8.61
CA HIS A 160 3.87 17.57 -7.50
C HIS A 160 5.31 17.96 -7.78
N LEU A 161 5.81 17.62 -8.97
CA LEU A 161 7.16 18.01 -9.40
C LEU A 161 7.30 19.54 -9.50
N GLY A 162 6.29 20.23 -9.99
CA GLY A 162 6.23 21.69 -10.00
C GLY A 162 6.27 22.30 -8.60
N ALA A 163 5.50 21.73 -7.66
CA ALA A 163 5.52 22.15 -6.26
C ALA A 163 6.89 21.93 -5.60
N ILE A 164 7.54 20.79 -5.88
CA ILE A 164 8.91 20.52 -5.39
C ILE A 164 9.90 21.52 -5.99
N ALA A 165 9.76 21.89 -7.25
CA ALA A 165 10.64 22.89 -7.89
C ALA A 165 10.46 24.29 -7.26
N ALA A 166 9.24 24.66 -6.89
CA ALA A 166 8.93 25.97 -6.31
C ALA A 166 9.26 26.05 -4.82
N CYS A 167 8.93 25.02 -4.03
CA CYS A 167 9.01 25.04 -2.57
C CYS A 167 10.14 24.18 -1.98
N GLY A 168 10.85 23.41 -2.79
CA GLY A 168 11.83 22.41 -2.31
C GLY A 168 11.17 21.16 -1.76
N TYR A 169 11.95 20.35 -1.02
CA TYR A 169 11.44 19.16 -0.33
C TYR A 169 10.96 19.50 1.07
N CYS A 170 9.74 19.08 1.44
CA CYS A 170 9.30 19.10 2.83
C CYS A 170 9.71 17.80 3.56
N GLU A 171 9.41 17.75 4.87
CA GLU A 171 9.85 16.68 5.77
C GLU A 171 9.40 15.28 5.34
N ILE A 172 8.23 15.15 4.69
CA ILE A 172 7.67 13.85 4.31
C ILE A 172 8.14 13.34 2.96
N HIS A 173 8.98 14.07 2.24
CA HIS A 173 9.55 13.58 0.97
C HIS A 173 10.57 12.46 1.19
N ARG A 174 10.62 11.53 0.23
CA ARG A 174 11.58 10.42 0.19
C ARG A 174 12.82 10.87 -0.56
N LYS A 175 13.86 11.20 0.18
CA LYS A 175 15.11 11.76 -0.38
C LYS A 175 15.83 10.78 -1.32
N SER A 176 15.75 9.47 -1.03
CA SER A 176 16.34 8.43 -1.88
C SER A 176 15.66 8.31 -3.26
N PHE A 177 14.38 8.71 -3.38
CA PHE A 177 13.64 8.69 -4.66
C PHE A 177 13.96 9.91 -5.53
N ALA A 178 14.22 11.05 -4.92
CA ALA A 178 14.53 12.31 -5.61
C ALA A 178 15.81 12.23 -6.43
N LEU A 179 16.82 11.50 -5.96
CA LEU A 179 18.09 11.32 -6.69
C LEU A 179 17.90 10.61 -8.04
N LYS A 180 16.97 9.64 -8.11
CA LYS A 180 16.64 8.93 -9.37
C LYS A 180 15.93 9.83 -10.40
N ALA A 181 15.08 10.73 -9.97
CA ALA A 181 14.39 11.68 -10.85
C ALA A 181 15.38 12.70 -11.47
N ARG A 182 16.40 13.15 -10.73
CA ARG A 182 17.45 14.03 -11.24
C ARG A 182 18.37 13.36 -12.27
N GLN A 183 18.70 12.08 -12.10
CA GLN A 183 19.52 11.36 -13.08
C GLN A 183 18.81 11.20 -14.43
N ASN A 184 17.50 10.99 -14.44
CA ASN A 184 16.73 10.87 -15.68
C ASN A 184 16.49 12.23 -16.39
N SER A 185 16.59 13.37 -15.69
CA SER A 185 16.43 14.70 -16.30
C SER A 185 17.72 15.30 -16.89
N LEU A 186 18.87 14.63 -16.70
CA LEU A 186 20.15 15.02 -17.29
C LEU A 186 20.42 14.37 -18.67
N PHE A 187 19.50 13.53 -19.15
CA PHE A 187 19.61 12.83 -20.43
C PHE A 187 18.51 13.20 -21.45
N TYR A 188 17.83 14.36 -21.26
CA TYR A 188 16.94 14.94 -22.28
C TYR A 188 17.29 16.39 -22.55
#